data_c594114a87054aa97c45b6c0a5b54556
#
_entry.id   c594114a87054aa97c45b6c0a5b54556
#
_cell.length_a   1.000
_cell.length_b   1.000
_cell.length_c   1.000
_cell.angle_alpha   90.00
_cell.angle_beta   90.00
_cell.angle_gamma   90.00
#
_symmetry.space_group_name_H-M   'P 1'
#
loop_
_entity.id
_entity.type
_entity.pdbx_description
1 polymer ?
#
loop_
_entity_poly.entity_id
_entity_poly.type
_entity_poly.pdbx_seq_one_letter_code
_entity_poly.pdbx_strand_id
1 'polypeptide(L)'
;MKFSCLFSALLIPALVVGQVDIFGYFESEFDHITVSDRGYNYGYNKLRLDLDHSGIDGAAFGANVNIQRYYGNVKWNMLDFFPNEIWEPIFQPLGIEEFPFAVADTLYLDNAYVRLHFNKGDVTIGKQQISLGVGYAWNPLDIFNTKLLLDPTYEQTGVNGFRIEIPVKDRANVDFIISPGSDWKNSTKMITGKLGLRRFDLIGTIGSYNWKRTQLDFQTFQSQYLNLERRMAGGAIVGEIGGIGIWGEGAYNTLKDAENYTELLVGFDYTFENGLYCLAEFYHNGNSPEKFNALDLNNYLQYLNGETHSLLQNYTFIIWQYPLSDFVSIGMINFANLSDKSAALNPQLEWNAFEDVSISFLFGYYMGAENTEFGLQEWNGRIRMRAYF
;
A
#
# COMPACT_ATOMS: atom_id res chain seq x y z
N MET A 1 -25.36 -21.37 -14.26
CA MET A 1 -26.51 -20.63 -14.83
C MET A 1 -27.26 -19.73 -13.83
N LYS A 2 -26.63 -19.26 -12.72
CA LYS A 2 -27.27 -18.33 -11.74
C LYS A 2 -26.60 -16.95 -11.66
N PHE A 3 -25.52 -16.71 -12.39
CA PHE A 3 -24.80 -15.44 -12.38
C PHE A 3 -25.35 -14.36 -13.34
N SER A 4 -26.03 -14.78 -14.41
CA SER A 4 -26.63 -13.85 -15.40
C SER A 4 -27.75 -12.98 -14.83
N CYS A 5 -28.51 -13.46 -13.85
CA CYS A 5 -29.65 -12.69 -13.30
C CYS A 5 -29.23 -11.59 -12.32
N LEU A 6 -28.07 -11.74 -11.63
CA LEU A 6 -27.62 -10.71 -10.69
C LEU A 6 -27.03 -9.48 -11.42
N PHE A 7 -26.35 -9.70 -12.53
CA PHE A 7 -25.79 -8.62 -13.36
C PHE A 7 -26.89 -7.78 -14.03
N SER A 8 -27.96 -8.44 -14.48
CA SER A 8 -29.12 -7.75 -15.09
C SER A 8 -29.93 -6.96 -14.03
N ALA A 9 -29.98 -7.42 -12.78
CA ALA A 9 -30.70 -6.73 -11.72
C ALA A 9 -29.98 -5.48 -11.18
N LEU A 10 -28.66 -5.41 -11.33
CA LEU A 10 -27.85 -4.22 -10.96
C LEU A 10 -27.85 -3.13 -12.06
N LEU A 11 -28.04 -3.51 -13.31
CA LEU A 11 -28.08 -2.55 -14.45
C LEU A 11 -29.45 -1.87 -14.65
N ILE A 12 -30.54 -2.49 -14.19
CA ILE A 12 -31.90 -1.94 -14.41
C ILE A 12 -32.15 -0.64 -13.65
N PRO A 13 -31.73 -0.45 -12.37
CA PRO A 13 -31.90 0.84 -11.71
C PRO A 13 -30.98 1.94 -12.23
N ALA A 14 -29.80 1.60 -12.76
CA ALA A 14 -28.86 2.58 -13.29
C ALA A 14 -29.38 3.27 -14.57
N LEU A 15 -30.17 2.57 -15.37
CA LEU A 15 -30.80 3.11 -16.60
C LEU A 15 -31.95 4.09 -16.30
N VAL A 16 -32.46 4.13 -15.09
CA VAL A 16 -33.64 4.95 -14.71
C VAL A 16 -33.23 6.24 -13.95
N VAL A 17 -32.01 6.33 -13.40
CA VAL A 17 -31.65 7.38 -12.42
C VAL A 17 -30.56 8.34 -12.90
N GLY A 18 -30.04 8.21 -14.10
CA GLY A 18 -28.99 9.10 -14.61
C GLY A 18 -27.87 8.35 -15.30
N GLN A 19 -26.99 9.09 -15.94
CA GLN A 19 -25.85 8.53 -16.64
C GLN A 19 -24.81 8.05 -15.62
N VAL A 20 -24.49 6.75 -15.66
CA VAL A 20 -23.35 6.17 -14.94
C VAL A 20 -22.17 6.21 -15.90
N ASP A 21 -21.10 6.83 -15.48
CA ASP A 21 -19.84 6.81 -16.22
C ASP A 21 -19.12 5.50 -15.95
N ILE A 22 -18.72 4.82 -17.03
CA ILE A 22 -18.00 3.55 -16.98
C ILE A 22 -16.66 3.77 -17.67
N PHE A 23 -15.59 3.53 -16.95
CA PHE A 23 -14.23 3.62 -17.45
C PHE A 23 -13.38 2.55 -16.78
N GLY A 24 -12.13 2.43 -17.18
CA GLY A 24 -11.27 1.41 -16.59
C GLY A 24 -10.01 1.16 -17.39
N TYR A 25 -9.43 0.02 -17.17
CA TYR A 25 -8.27 -0.42 -17.94
C TYR A 25 -8.18 -1.94 -18.01
N PHE A 26 -7.52 -2.39 -19.05
CA PHE A 26 -6.97 -3.72 -19.15
C PHE A 26 -5.46 -3.64 -18.92
N GLU A 27 -4.93 -4.54 -18.09
CA GLU A 27 -3.51 -4.64 -17.77
C GLU A 27 -3.04 -6.07 -17.96
N SER A 28 -1.89 -6.21 -18.60
CA SER A 28 -1.16 -7.48 -18.71
C SER A 28 0.25 -7.28 -18.17
N GLU A 29 0.65 -8.14 -17.25
CA GLU A 29 1.96 -8.10 -16.61
C GLU A 29 2.65 -9.45 -16.69
N PHE A 30 3.96 -9.41 -16.89
CA PHE A 30 4.85 -10.56 -16.80
C PHE A 30 6.02 -10.21 -15.90
N ASP A 31 6.28 -11.08 -14.94
CA ASP A 31 7.37 -10.97 -13.96
C ASP A 31 8.30 -12.18 -14.03
N HIS A 32 9.58 -11.89 -13.85
CA HIS A 32 10.60 -12.87 -13.50
C HIS A 32 11.23 -12.47 -12.16
N ILE A 33 11.26 -13.38 -11.21
CA ILE A 33 11.86 -13.17 -9.89
C ILE A 33 12.86 -14.29 -9.64
N THR A 34 14.08 -13.93 -9.24
CA THR A 34 15.09 -14.87 -8.75
C THR A 34 15.27 -14.68 -7.25
N VAL A 35 15.03 -15.74 -6.49
CA VAL A 35 15.16 -15.75 -5.03
C VAL A 35 15.69 -17.12 -4.58
N SER A 36 16.68 -17.15 -3.70
CA SER A 36 17.29 -18.39 -3.18
C SER A 36 17.67 -19.38 -4.29
N ASP A 37 18.38 -18.91 -5.34
CA ASP A 37 18.78 -19.70 -6.52
C ASP A 37 17.62 -20.29 -7.37
N ARG A 38 16.37 -19.91 -7.08
CA ARG A 38 15.20 -20.34 -7.85
C ARG A 38 14.62 -19.19 -8.67
N GLY A 39 14.26 -19.50 -9.92
CA GLY A 39 13.60 -18.55 -10.83
C GLY A 39 12.09 -18.81 -10.92
N TYR A 40 11.28 -17.78 -10.72
CA TYR A 40 9.83 -17.83 -10.87
C TYR A 40 9.40 -16.91 -12.02
N ASN A 41 8.76 -17.51 -13.03
CA ASN A 41 8.14 -16.79 -14.14
C ASN A 41 6.63 -16.81 -13.96
N TYR A 42 6.02 -15.68 -13.73
CA TYR A 42 4.57 -15.57 -13.60
C TYR A 42 4.07 -14.28 -14.22
N GLY A 43 2.78 -14.15 -14.31
CA GLY A 43 2.15 -12.92 -14.74
C GLY A 43 0.67 -12.95 -14.45
N TYR A 44 0.02 -11.84 -14.78
CA TYR A 44 -1.43 -11.77 -14.69
C TYR A 44 -2.03 -10.91 -15.80
N ASN A 45 -3.32 -11.14 -16.04
CA ASN A 45 -4.18 -10.23 -16.79
C ASN A 45 -5.24 -9.68 -15.84
N LYS A 46 -5.38 -8.36 -15.79
CA LYS A 46 -6.33 -7.65 -14.94
C LYS A 46 -7.26 -6.82 -15.79
N LEU A 47 -8.56 -6.94 -15.54
CA LEU A 47 -9.57 -6.00 -16.01
C LEU A 47 -10.13 -5.25 -14.82
N ARG A 48 -10.01 -3.93 -14.84
CA ARG A 48 -10.66 -3.04 -13.89
C ARG A 48 -11.79 -2.30 -14.56
N LEU A 49 -12.94 -2.27 -13.89
CA LEU A 49 -14.11 -1.50 -14.28
C LEU A 49 -14.44 -0.53 -13.14
N ASP A 50 -14.43 0.74 -13.42
CA ASP A 50 -14.82 1.81 -12.52
C ASP A 50 -16.20 2.32 -12.93
N LEU A 51 -17.09 2.45 -11.94
CA LEU A 51 -18.44 2.97 -12.07
C LEU A 51 -18.55 4.21 -11.20
N ASP A 52 -18.86 5.35 -11.79
CA ASP A 52 -19.08 6.59 -11.06
C ASP A 52 -20.41 7.23 -11.44
N HIS A 53 -21.08 7.80 -10.46
CA HIS A 53 -22.31 8.54 -10.67
C HIS A 53 -22.42 9.69 -9.68
N SER A 54 -22.48 10.90 -10.21
CA SER A 54 -22.65 12.15 -9.46
C SER A 54 -23.90 12.94 -9.85
N GLY A 55 -24.78 12.33 -10.66
CA GLY A 55 -25.96 13.00 -11.25
C GLY A 55 -27.18 13.12 -10.34
N ILE A 56 -27.15 12.58 -9.11
CA ILE A 56 -28.24 12.74 -8.14
C ILE A 56 -27.92 13.96 -7.28
N ASP A 57 -28.87 14.92 -7.20
CA ASP A 57 -28.71 16.08 -6.33
C ASP A 57 -28.52 15.64 -4.87
N GLY A 58 -27.40 16.06 -4.28
CA GLY A 58 -27.02 15.72 -2.91
C GLY A 58 -26.49 14.31 -2.67
N ALA A 59 -26.27 13.49 -3.72
CA ALA A 59 -25.70 12.16 -3.55
C ALA A 59 -24.80 11.77 -4.74
N ALA A 60 -23.73 11.01 -4.45
CA ALA A 60 -22.86 10.37 -5.43
C ALA A 60 -22.61 8.93 -5.02
N PHE A 61 -22.31 8.05 -5.97
CA PHE A 61 -21.79 6.73 -5.65
C PHE A 61 -20.58 6.39 -6.54
N GLY A 62 -19.69 5.58 -6.01
CA GLY A 62 -18.58 5.03 -6.77
C GLY A 62 -18.42 3.54 -6.44
N ALA A 63 -18.07 2.75 -7.46
CA ALA A 63 -17.70 1.36 -7.27
C ALA A 63 -16.66 0.94 -8.30
N ASN A 64 -15.75 0.03 -7.93
CA ASN A 64 -14.88 -0.60 -8.90
C ASN A 64 -14.78 -2.11 -8.69
N VAL A 65 -14.68 -2.83 -9.79
CA VAL A 65 -14.56 -4.27 -9.86
C VAL A 65 -13.25 -4.63 -10.52
N ASN A 66 -12.47 -5.49 -9.89
CA ASN A 66 -11.23 -6.02 -10.45
C ASN A 66 -11.39 -7.51 -10.69
N ILE A 67 -11.05 -7.95 -11.90
CA ILE A 67 -10.95 -9.34 -12.31
C ILE A 67 -9.49 -9.58 -12.65
N GLN A 68 -8.82 -10.47 -11.93
CA GLN A 68 -7.40 -10.75 -12.14
C GLN A 68 -7.18 -12.25 -12.27
N ARG A 69 -6.49 -12.64 -13.34
CA ARG A 69 -6.13 -14.02 -13.64
C ARG A 69 -4.64 -14.18 -13.76
N TYR A 70 -4.09 -15.14 -13.03
CA TYR A 70 -2.66 -15.44 -13.00
C TYR A 70 -2.30 -16.56 -13.97
N TYR A 71 -1.06 -16.53 -14.46
CA TYR A 71 -0.49 -17.54 -15.34
C TYR A 71 1.00 -17.77 -15.04
N GLY A 72 1.58 -18.86 -15.56
CA GLY A 72 2.98 -19.23 -15.32
C GLY A 72 3.18 -19.98 -14.00
N ASN A 73 4.23 -19.65 -13.28
CA ASN A 73 4.52 -20.25 -11.97
C ASN A 73 3.59 -19.65 -10.90
N VAL A 74 2.41 -20.22 -10.75
CA VAL A 74 1.42 -19.78 -9.73
C VAL A 74 1.52 -20.55 -8.40
N LYS A 75 2.43 -21.53 -8.32
CA LYS A 75 2.75 -22.28 -7.08
C LYS A 75 4.19 -21.97 -6.69
N TRP A 76 4.37 -21.51 -5.48
CA TRP A 76 5.63 -21.05 -4.96
C TRP A 76 5.95 -21.76 -3.66
N ASN A 77 7.24 -21.88 -3.33
CA ASN A 77 7.64 -22.29 -2.00
C ASN A 77 7.84 -21.05 -1.13
N MET A 78 7.02 -20.91 -0.10
CA MET A 78 7.10 -19.73 0.79
C MET A 78 8.47 -19.64 1.48
N LEU A 79 9.13 -20.76 1.76
CA LEU A 79 10.43 -20.75 2.46
C LEU A 79 11.55 -20.09 1.65
N ASP A 80 11.42 -20.05 0.30
CA ASP A 80 12.42 -19.37 -0.53
C ASP A 80 12.47 -17.84 -0.29
N PHE A 81 11.43 -17.28 0.31
CA PHE A 81 11.32 -15.84 0.61
C PHE A 81 11.74 -15.47 2.03
N PHE A 82 12.24 -16.44 2.81
CA PHE A 82 12.75 -16.21 4.17
C PHE A 82 14.22 -16.59 4.26
N PRO A 83 15.02 -15.86 5.05
CA PRO A 83 16.39 -16.26 5.36
C PRO A 83 16.43 -17.64 6.00
N ASN A 84 17.40 -18.46 5.60
CA ASN A 84 17.57 -19.82 6.08
C ASN A 84 17.69 -19.86 7.62
N GLU A 85 18.41 -18.92 8.22
CA GLU A 85 18.61 -18.83 9.67
C GLU A 85 17.29 -18.66 10.45
N ILE A 86 16.24 -18.16 9.79
CA ILE A 86 14.93 -17.92 10.42
C ILE A 86 14.03 -19.13 10.34
N TRP A 87 14.00 -19.82 9.21
CA TRP A 87 13.06 -20.93 9.01
C TRP A 87 13.68 -22.32 9.26
N GLU A 88 14.95 -22.54 8.93
CA GLU A 88 15.61 -23.85 9.06
C GLU A 88 15.54 -24.42 10.50
N PRO A 89 15.84 -23.64 11.57
CA PRO A 89 15.77 -24.16 12.94
C PRO A 89 14.39 -24.66 13.34
N ILE A 90 13.34 -24.19 12.66
CA ILE A 90 11.94 -24.51 12.95
C ILE A 90 11.47 -25.71 12.12
N PHE A 91 11.74 -25.70 10.82
CA PHE A 91 11.13 -26.61 9.85
C PHE A 91 12.02 -27.84 9.54
N GLN A 92 13.35 -27.70 9.49
CA GLN A 92 14.27 -28.82 9.23
C GLN A 92 14.15 -29.98 10.24
N PRO A 93 14.05 -29.73 11.56
CA PRO A 93 13.89 -30.83 12.53
C PRO A 93 12.61 -31.65 12.32
N LEU A 94 11.64 -31.09 11.59
CA LEU A 94 10.34 -31.71 11.26
C LEU A 94 10.36 -32.38 9.90
N GLY A 95 11.47 -32.30 9.15
CA GLY A 95 11.57 -32.82 7.79
C GLY A 95 10.75 -32.03 6.77
N ILE A 96 10.44 -30.75 7.06
CA ILE A 96 9.71 -29.84 6.17
C ILE A 96 10.72 -29.04 5.37
N GLU A 97 10.83 -29.30 4.08
CA GLU A 97 11.72 -28.61 3.14
C GLU A 97 10.96 -27.65 2.22
N GLU A 98 9.64 -27.79 2.13
CA GLU A 98 8.80 -26.95 1.29
C GLU A 98 7.52 -26.54 2.04
N PHE A 99 7.13 -25.29 1.88
CA PHE A 99 5.85 -24.76 2.35
C PHE A 99 5.13 -24.11 1.15
N PRO A 100 4.42 -24.91 0.33
CA PRO A 100 3.85 -24.43 -0.92
C PRO A 100 2.66 -23.50 -0.67
N PHE A 101 2.62 -22.38 -1.38
CA PHE A 101 1.43 -21.57 -1.51
C PHE A 101 1.10 -21.33 -2.99
N ALA A 102 -0.15 -21.02 -3.28
CA ALA A 102 -0.62 -20.79 -4.63
C ALA A 102 -1.28 -19.42 -4.74
N VAL A 103 -0.89 -18.67 -5.76
CA VAL A 103 -1.59 -17.46 -6.18
C VAL A 103 -2.81 -17.88 -6.99
N ALA A 104 -3.98 -17.39 -6.63
CA ALA A 104 -5.24 -17.75 -7.25
C ALA A 104 -5.88 -16.57 -7.98
N ASP A 105 -6.64 -16.87 -9.02
CA ASP A 105 -7.50 -15.90 -9.71
C ASP A 105 -8.42 -15.20 -8.71
N THR A 106 -8.58 -13.90 -8.87
CA THR A 106 -9.36 -13.06 -7.94
C THR A 106 -10.43 -12.26 -8.66
N LEU A 107 -11.54 -12.08 -7.96
CA LEU A 107 -12.59 -11.13 -8.31
C LEU A 107 -12.91 -10.34 -7.03
N TYR A 108 -12.66 -9.05 -7.03
CA TYR A 108 -12.87 -8.25 -5.82
C TYR A 108 -13.36 -6.84 -6.12
N LEU A 109 -14.09 -6.29 -5.16
CA LEU A 109 -14.45 -4.88 -5.12
C LEU A 109 -13.36 -4.14 -4.36
N ASP A 110 -12.77 -3.15 -5.01
CA ASP A 110 -11.77 -2.28 -4.39
C ASP A 110 -12.45 -1.13 -3.65
N ASN A 111 -13.41 -0.49 -4.31
CA ASN A 111 -14.28 0.51 -3.73
C ASN A 111 -15.76 0.16 -4.02
N ALA A 112 -16.65 0.52 -3.11
CA ALA A 112 -18.11 0.50 -3.27
C ALA A 112 -18.72 1.38 -2.18
N TYR A 113 -19.06 2.63 -2.49
CA TYR A 113 -19.52 3.61 -1.52
C TYR A 113 -20.63 4.50 -2.06
N VAL A 114 -21.37 5.09 -1.13
CA VAL A 114 -22.29 6.22 -1.36
C VAL A 114 -21.77 7.41 -0.58
N ARG A 115 -21.72 8.57 -1.23
CA ARG A 115 -21.42 9.87 -0.62
C ARG A 115 -22.67 10.75 -0.64
N LEU A 116 -23.03 11.28 0.51
CA LEU A 116 -24.16 12.19 0.70
C LEU A 116 -23.60 13.57 0.99
N HIS A 117 -24.06 14.56 0.21
CA HIS A 117 -23.64 15.95 0.34
C HIS A 117 -24.64 16.75 1.16
N PHE A 118 -24.16 17.40 2.20
CA PHE A 118 -24.93 18.30 3.04
C PHE A 118 -24.31 19.70 3.05
N ASN A 119 -25.10 20.71 3.43
CA ASN A 119 -24.63 22.10 3.45
C ASN A 119 -23.40 22.34 4.37
N LYS A 120 -23.11 21.45 5.30
CA LYS A 120 -22.02 21.59 6.29
C LYS A 120 -20.94 20.51 6.17
N GLY A 121 -21.02 19.65 5.19
CA GLY A 121 -20.04 18.59 5.00
C GLY A 121 -20.62 17.36 4.32
N ASP A 122 -19.79 16.38 4.11
CA ASP A 122 -20.09 15.16 3.39
C ASP A 122 -20.10 13.94 4.32
N VAL A 123 -20.93 12.97 4.00
CA VAL A 123 -20.95 11.66 4.67
C VAL A 123 -20.73 10.58 3.62
N THR A 124 -19.66 9.80 3.78
CA THR A 124 -19.36 8.67 2.90
C THR A 124 -19.53 7.36 3.66
N ILE A 125 -20.29 6.43 3.08
CA ILE A 125 -20.60 5.12 3.66
C ILE A 125 -20.25 4.03 2.66
N GLY A 126 -19.55 3.01 3.12
CA GLY A 126 -19.19 1.85 2.31
C GLY A 126 -17.67 1.63 2.23
N LYS A 127 -17.25 0.85 1.24
CA LYS A 127 -15.83 0.58 0.98
C LYS A 127 -15.23 1.74 0.20
N GLN A 128 -14.35 2.52 0.82
CA GLN A 128 -13.80 3.76 0.29
C GLN A 128 -12.29 3.85 0.55
N GLN A 129 -11.57 4.52 -0.32
CA GLN A 129 -10.17 4.82 -0.07
C GLN A 129 -10.04 5.86 1.05
N ILE A 130 -9.29 5.51 2.08
CA ILE A 130 -8.94 6.38 3.18
C ILE A 130 -7.41 6.39 3.25
N SER A 131 -6.80 7.48 2.84
CA SER A 131 -5.35 7.67 2.90
C SER A 131 -5.04 8.75 3.93
N LEU A 132 -4.16 8.46 4.85
CA LEU A 132 -3.69 9.37 5.88
C LEU A 132 -2.18 9.55 5.74
N GLY A 133 -1.68 10.69 6.23
CA GLY A 133 -0.26 11.01 6.12
C GLY A 133 0.13 11.74 4.85
N VAL A 134 1.41 12.02 4.71
CA VAL A 134 2.00 12.84 3.63
C VAL A 134 3.21 12.16 2.97
N GLY A 135 3.66 11.03 3.49
CA GLY A 135 4.82 10.32 2.99
C GLY A 135 4.56 9.60 1.67
N TYR A 136 5.61 9.44 0.90
CA TYR A 136 5.58 8.78 -0.40
C TYR A 136 5.67 7.25 -0.26
N ALA A 137 6.72 6.76 0.42
CA ALA A 137 6.95 5.33 0.64
C ALA A 137 6.27 4.83 1.93
N TRP A 138 6.34 5.57 3.01
CA TRP A 138 5.75 5.21 4.29
C TRP A 138 4.82 6.31 4.79
N ASN A 139 3.84 5.95 5.60
CA ASN A 139 2.92 6.89 6.24
C ASN A 139 2.67 6.47 7.69
N PRO A 140 3.41 7.01 8.66
CA PRO A 140 3.21 6.75 10.09
C PRO A 140 1.77 6.96 10.60
N LEU A 141 1.01 7.87 9.99
CA LEU A 141 -0.38 8.16 10.33
C LEU A 141 -1.39 7.23 9.66
N ASP A 142 -0.99 6.49 8.61
CA ASP A 142 -1.91 5.65 7.86
C ASP A 142 -2.00 4.24 8.45
N ILE A 143 -3.03 4.05 9.26
CA ILE A 143 -3.31 2.74 9.87
C ILE A 143 -4.13 1.81 8.99
N PHE A 144 -4.63 2.30 7.87
CA PHE A 144 -5.50 1.55 6.98
C PHE A 144 -4.73 0.87 5.85
N ASN A 145 -3.58 1.44 5.49
CA ASN A 145 -2.84 1.00 4.31
C ASN A 145 -1.36 0.81 4.64
N THR A 146 -0.85 -0.34 4.22
CA THR A 146 0.59 -0.58 4.15
C THR A 146 0.98 -0.60 2.69
N LYS A 147 1.87 0.28 2.30
CA LYS A 147 2.35 0.35 0.92
C LYS A 147 3.29 -0.81 0.63
N LEU A 148 3.11 -1.47 -0.51
CA LEU A 148 4.05 -2.45 -1.01
C LEU A 148 5.23 -1.71 -1.62
N LEU A 149 6.34 -1.61 -0.91
CA LEU A 149 7.51 -0.82 -1.31
C LEU A 149 8.14 -1.30 -2.63
N LEU A 150 8.06 -2.60 -2.91
CA LEU A 150 8.60 -3.21 -4.12
C LEU A 150 7.65 -3.15 -5.33
N ASP A 151 6.43 -2.65 -5.15
CA ASP A 151 5.50 -2.36 -6.25
C ASP A 151 5.06 -0.90 -6.23
N PRO A 152 5.77 -0.02 -6.92
CA PRO A 152 5.45 1.42 -6.95
C PRO A 152 4.11 1.75 -7.62
N THR A 153 3.52 0.77 -8.29
CA THR A 153 2.23 0.91 -8.98
C THR A 153 1.07 0.32 -8.19
N TYR A 154 1.32 -0.04 -6.94
CA TYR A 154 0.30 -0.58 -6.04
C TYR A 154 -0.89 0.36 -5.90
N GLU A 155 -2.06 -0.18 -6.18
CA GLU A 155 -3.33 0.50 -5.99
C GLU A 155 -3.87 0.22 -4.59
N GLN A 156 -4.10 1.30 -3.85
CA GLN A 156 -4.62 1.22 -2.50
C GLN A 156 -6.04 0.69 -2.47
N THR A 157 -6.27 -0.41 -1.77
CA THR A 157 -7.61 -0.99 -1.55
C THR A 157 -8.43 -0.14 -0.60
N GLY A 158 -9.73 -0.01 -0.90
CA GLY A 158 -10.66 0.69 -0.02
C GLY A 158 -10.91 -0.05 1.30
N VAL A 159 -11.26 0.70 2.31
CA VAL A 159 -11.62 0.26 3.66
C VAL A 159 -13.12 0.44 3.88
N ASN A 160 -13.78 -0.57 4.45
CA ASN A 160 -15.17 -0.41 4.87
C ASN A 160 -15.25 0.62 5.99
N GLY A 161 -16.02 1.69 5.78
CA GLY A 161 -16.05 2.76 6.75
C GLY A 161 -17.25 3.69 6.61
N PHE A 162 -17.40 4.47 7.65
CA PHE A 162 -18.25 5.64 7.73
C PHE A 162 -17.34 6.84 7.96
N ARG A 163 -17.39 7.81 7.06
CA ARG A 163 -16.57 9.03 7.13
C ARG A 163 -17.47 10.25 7.07
N ILE A 164 -17.24 11.19 7.97
CA ILE A 164 -17.83 12.53 7.96
C ILE A 164 -16.73 13.53 7.71
N GLU A 165 -16.85 14.32 6.66
CA GLU A 165 -15.90 15.37 6.28
C GLU A 165 -16.57 16.73 6.52
N ILE A 166 -16.00 17.54 7.39
CA ILE A 166 -16.53 18.87 7.75
C ILE A 166 -15.54 19.94 7.31
N PRO A 167 -15.82 20.70 6.24
CA PRO A 167 -15.03 21.88 5.90
C PRO A 167 -15.24 22.95 6.96
N VAL A 168 -14.14 23.45 7.54
CA VAL A 168 -14.18 24.51 8.57
C VAL A 168 -13.88 25.88 7.94
N LYS A 169 -12.95 25.92 6.99
CA LYS A 169 -12.54 27.07 6.18
C LYS A 169 -12.01 26.58 4.83
N ASP A 170 -11.69 27.50 3.92
CA ASP A 170 -11.20 27.18 2.57
C ASP A 170 -10.05 26.16 2.54
N ARG A 171 -9.17 26.18 3.57
CA ARG A 171 -8.04 25.28 3.71
C ARG A 171 -8.01 24.57 5.07
N ALA A 172 -9.16 24.33 5.67
CA ALA A 172 -9.27 23.63 6.93
C ALA A 172 -10.47 22.69 6.93
N ASN A 173 -10.26 21.43 7.28
CA ASN A 173 -11.28 20.42 7.43
C ASN A 173 -11.03 19.54 8.66
N VAL A 174 -12.07 18.90 9.12
CA VAL A 174 -12.01 17.86 10.14
C VAL A 174 -12.79 16.65 9.65
N ASP A 175 -12.17 15.49 9.74
CA ASP A 175 -12.75 14.22 9.32
C ASP A 175 -12.90 13.30 10.52
N PHE A 176 -14.06 12.68 10.63
CA PHE A 176 -14.37 11.62 11.58
C PHE A 176 -14.50 10.32 10.81
N ILE A 177 -13.72 9.31 11.17
CA ILE A 177 -13.66 8.04 10.47
C ILE A 177 -13.93 6.90 11.44
N ILE A 178 -14.88 6.03 11.08
CA ILE A 178 -15.17 4.79 11.79
C ILE A 178 -15.12 3.64 10.80
N SER A 179 -14.20 2.69 11.00
CA SER A 179 -14.19 1.43 10.28
C SER A 179 -14.67 0.31 11.21
N PRO A 180 -15.78 -0.38 10.86
CA PRO A 180 -16.42 -1.34 11.77
C PRO A 180 -15.54 -2.58 11.97
N GLY A 181 -15.38 -2.99 13.23
CA GLY A 181 -14.85 -4.28 13.65
C GLY A 181 -15.94 -5.26 14.02
N SER A 182 -15.59 -6.35 14.73
CA SER A 182 -16.57 -7.33 15.24
C SER A 182 -17.56 -6.72 16.26
N ASP A 183 -17.14 -5.68 16.95
CA ASP A 183 -17.93 -4.92 17.92
C ASP A 183 -17.41 -3.48 18.01
N TRP A 184 -18.06 -2.63 18.83
CA TRP A 184 -17.67 -1.23 18.99
C TRP A 184 -16.24 -1.06 19.55
N LYS A 185 -15.81 -1.94 20.43
CA LYS A 185 -14.45 -1.88 21.02
C LYS A 185 -13.39 -2.17 19.99
N ASN A 186 -13.65 -3.14 19.11
CA ASN A 186 -12.72 -3.58 18.06
C ASN A 186 -12.84 -2.75 16.76
N SER A 187 -13.75 -1.78 16.71
CA SER A 187 -13.88 -0.86 15.58
C SER A 187 -12.78 0.20 15.62
N THR A 188 -12.24 0.54 14.45
CA THR A 188 -11.32 1.68 14.30
C THR A 188 -12.09 3.00 14.39
N LYS A 189 -11.54 3.94 15.14
CA LYS A 189 -12.11 5.28 15.33
C LYS A 189 -11.00 6.29 15.20
N MET A 190 -11.15 7.25 14.29
CA MET A 190 -10.15 8.27 14.04
C MET A 190 -10.78 9.64 13.86
N ILE A 191 -10.02 10.63 14.26
CA ILE A 191 -10.28 12.05 13.98
C ILE A 191 -9.01 12.59 13.37
N THR A 192 -9.12 13.19 12.21
CA THR A 192 -8.01 13.91 11.57
C THR A 192 -8.45 15.32 11.23
N GLY A 193 -7.57 16.27 11.41
CA GLY A 193 -7.80 17.67 11.06
C GLY A 193 -6.67 18.21 10.19
N LYS A 194 -7.02 18.98 9.18
CA LYS A 194 -6.06 19.65 8.30
C LYS A 194 -6.25 21.16 8.41
N LEU A 195 -5.14 21.91 8.46
CA LEU A 195 -5.09 23.36 8.47
C LEU A 195 -4.03 23.87 7.51
N GLY A 196 -4.44 24.57 6.46
CA GLY A 196 -3.54 25.28 5.56
C GLY A 196 -3.05 26.58 6.17
N LEU A 197 -1.73 26.74 6.29
CA LEU A 197 -1.10 27.94 6.82
C LEU A 197 -0.01 28.45 5.86
N ARG A 198 -0.31 29.51 5.12
CA ARG A 198 0.58 30.05 4.06
C ARG A 198 0.92 28.99 3.01
N ARG A 199 2.19 28.52 2.96
CA ARG A 199 2.70 27.53 2.02
C ARG A 199 2.72 26.11 2.60
N PHE A 200 2.20 25.93 3.82
CA PHE A 200 2.20 24.65 4.53
C PHE A 200 0.78 24.19 4.82
N ASP A 201 0.60 22.91 4.79
CA ASP A 201 -0.54 22.21 5.36
C ASP A 201 -0.07 21.44 6.61
N LEU A 202 -0.77 21.67 7.71
CA LEU A 202 -0.58 21.00 8.98
C LEU A 202 -1.69 19.96 9.15
N ILE A 203 -1.34 18.76 9.55
CA ILE A 203 -2.29 17.66 9.79
C ILE A 203 -2.10 17.18 11.21
N GLY A 204 -3.19 16.97 11.93
CA GLY A 204 -3.19 16.33 13.24
C GLY A 204 -4.16 15.15 13.24
N THR A 205 -3.75 14.00 13.77
CA THR A 205 -4.54 12.77 13.78
C THR A 205 -4.47 12.10 15.14
N ILE A 206 -5.62 11.67 15.63
CA ILE A 206 -5.75 10.81 16.82
C ILE A 206 -6.68 9.66 16.49
N GLY A 207 -6.40 8.48 17.03
CA GLY A 207 -7.25 7.33 16.78
C GLY A 207 -7.02 6.16 17.72
N SER A 208 -7.95 5.22 17.66
CA SER A 208 -7.83 3.94 18.33
C SER A 208 -8.31 2.82 17.41
N TYR A 209 -7.61 1.71 17.41
CA TYR A 209 -7.97 0.54 16.63
C TYR A 209 -7.43 -0.74 17.25
N ASN A 210 -7.99 -1.85 16.83
CA ASN A 210 -7.53 -3.18 17.19
C ASN A 210 -6.52 -3.67 16.16
N TRP A 211 -5.24 -3.68 16.54
CA TRP A 211 -4.16 -4.11 15.68
C TRP A 211 -4.03 -5.63 15.73
N LYS A 212 -4.33 -6.28 14.62
CA LYS A 212 -4.15 -7.72 14.46
C LYS A 212 -2.72 -7.99 14.03
N ARG A 213 -2.04 -8.86 14.79
CA ARG A 213 -0.70 -9.34 14.44
C ARG A 213 -0.75 -10.85 14.28
N THR A 214 -0.29 -11.32 13.14
CA THR A 214 -0.16 -12.75 12.85
C THR A 214 0.93 -13.36 13.73
N GLN A 215 0.61 -14.48 14.34
CA GLN A 215 1.55 -15.36 15.03
C GLN A 215 1.36 -16.78 14.54
N LEU A 216 2.46 -17.47 14.23
CA LEU A 216 2.44 -18.87 13.92
C LEU A 216 2.58 -19.70 15.22
N ASP A 217 1.61 -20.56 15.46
CA ASP A 217 1.73 -21.59 16.49
C ASP A 217 2.62 -22.72 15.95
N PHE A 218 3.83 -22.81 16.45
CA PHE A 218 4.82 -23.82 16.01
C PHE A 218 4.48 -25.27 16.41
N GLN A 219 3.46 -25.48 17.26
CA GLN A 219 3.01 -26.84 17.61
C GLN A 219 1.94 -27.33 16.62
N THR A 220 1.07 -26.45 16.18
CA THR A 220 -0.07 -26.80 15.31
C THR A 220 0.12 -26.33 13.87
N PHE A 221 1.11 -25.48 13.57
CA PHE A 221 1.34 -24.79 12.31
C PHE A 221 0.11 -23.98 11.84
N GLN A 222 -0.70 -23.51 12.80
CA GLN A 222 -1.84 -22.67 12.51
C GLN A 222 -1.52 -21.21 12.80
N SER A 223 -1.95 -20.33 11.89
CA SER A 223 -1.88 -18.91 12.13
C SER A 223 -2.91 -18.50 13.17
N GLN A 224 -2.46 -17.83 14.22
CA GLN A 224 -3.27 -17.20 15.25
C GLN A 224 -3.15 -15.69 15.13
N TYR A 225 -4.14 -14.95 15.64
CA TYR A 225 -4.09 -13.49 15.67
C TYR A 225 -3.97 -12.99 17.09
N LEU A 226 -2.89 -12.28 17.37
CA LEU A 226 -2.77 -11.46 18.57
C LEU A 226 -3.48 -10.12 18.29
N ASN A 227 -4.49 -9.80 19.10
CA ASN A 227 -5.22 -8.55 18.99
C ASN A 227 -4.73 -7.57 20.05
N LEU A 228 -4.09 -6.49 19.62
CA LEU A 228 -3.57 -5.43 20.48
C LEU A 228 -4.43 -4.16 20.34
N GLU A 229 -4.97 -3.65 21.45
CA GLU A 229 -5.58 -2.33 21.45
C GLU A 229 -4.47 -1.29 21.27
N ARG A 230 -4.49 -0.59 20.13
CA ARG A 230 -3.53 0.47 19.79
C ARG A 230 -4.23 1.82 19.78
N ARG A 231 -3.61 2.82 20.39
CA ARG A 231 -4.02 4.22 20.29
C ARG A 231 -2.87 5.00 19.69
N MET A 232 -3.19 5.87 18.77
CA MET A 232 -2.24 6.69 18.04
C MET A 232 -2.57 8.17 18.22
N ALA A 233 -1.55 8.97 18.40
CA ALA A 233 -1.60 10.41 18.25
C ALA A 233 -0.39 10.86 17.41
N GLY A 234 -0.63 11.68 16.39
CA GLY A 234 0.44 12.12 15.52
C GLY A 234 0.08 13.32 14.69
N GLY A 235 1.01 13.75 13.87
CA GLY A 235 0.83 14.87 12.98
C GLY A 235 1.80 14.88 11.82
N ALA A 236 1.46 15.68 10.82
CA ALA A 236 2.28 15.88 9.64
C ALA A 236 2.30 17.35 9.23
N ILE A 237 3.36 17.71 8.53
CA ILE A 237 3.53 18.97 7.84
C ILE A 237 3.96 18.69 6.41
N VAL A 238 3.36 19.39 5.45
CA VAL A 238 3.77 19.36 4.04
C VAL A 238 3.73 20.77 3.47
N GLY A 239 4.70 21.12 2.66
CA GLY A 239 4.75 22.44 2.04
C GLY A 239 5.98 22.64 1.17
N GLU A 240 6.26 23.88 0.83
CA GLU A 240 7.33 24.26 -0.09
C GLU A 240 8.17 25.42 0.45
N ILE A 241 9.49 25.33 0.29
CA ILE A 241 10.46 26.39 0.58
C ILE A 241 11.40 26.55 -0.63
N GLY A 242 11.34 27.69 -1.30
CA GLY A 242 12.28 28.01 -2.40
C GLY A 242 12.23 27.03 -3.58
N GLY A 243 11.07 26.46 -3.88
CA GLY A 243 10.89 25.48 -4.94
C GLY A 243 11.19 24.02 -4.51
N ILE A 244 11.64 23.80 -3.28
CA ILE A 244 11.85 22.48 -2.71
C ILE A 244 10.59 22.09 -1.94
N GLY A 245 9.94 21.00 -2.33
CA GLY A 245 8.90 20.36 -1.54
C GLY A 245 9.51 19.70 -0.30
N ILE A 246 8.88 19.88 0.85
CA ILE A 246 9.32 19.28 2.12
C ILE A 246 8.13 18.74 2.88
N TRP A 247 8.31 17.59 3.55
CA TRP A 247 7.30 17.02 4.43
C TRP A 247 7.94 16.30 5.61
N GLY A 248 7.17 16.20 6.67
CA GLY A 248 7.52 15.42 7.84
C GLY A 248 6.27 14.89 8.49
N GLU A 249 6.36 13.69 9.05
CA GLU A 249 5.26 12.99 9.69
C GLU A 249 5.77 12.24 10.92
N GLY A 250 4.97 12.20 11.97
CA GLY A 250 5.29 11.45 13.17
C GLY A 250 4.05 10.94 13.88
N ALA A 251 4.14 9.73 14.41
CA ALA A 251 3.10 9.06 15.17
C ALA A 251 3.65 8.47 16.47
N TYR A 252 3.00 8.76 17.58
CA TYR A 252 3.23 8.08 18.85
C TYR A 252 2.12 7.06 19.09
N ASN A 253 2.50 5.82 19.32
CA ASN A 253 1.63 4.68 19.44
C ASN A 253 1.71 4.09 20.84
N THR A 254 0.57 4.00 21.51
CA THR A 254 0.45 3.31 22.80
C THR A 254 -0.28 1.99 22.60
N LEU A 255 0.33 0.93 23.10
CA LEU A 255 -0.19 -0.43 23.04
C LEU A 255 -0.66 -0.86 24.42
N LYS A 256 -1.80 -1.53 24.48
CA LYS A 256 -2.20 -2.20 25.68
C LYS A 256 -1.42 -3.51 25.80
N ASP A 257 -0.77 -3.70 26.95
CA ASP A 257 0.01 -4.90 27.29
C ASP A 257 1.26 -5.14 26.40
N ALA A 258 1.80 -4.07 25.77
CA ALA A 258 3.03 -4.08 25.00
C ALA A 258 3.75 -2.73 25.09
N GLU A 259 4.99 -2.65 24.59
CA GLU A 259 5.77 -1.42 24.59
C GLU A 259 5.23 -0.37 23.63
N ASN A 260 5.22 0.89 24.08
CA ASN A 260 4.87 2.03 23.23
C ASN A 260 6.01 2.33 22.27
N TYR A 261 5.67 2.89 21.10
CA TYR A 261 6.66 3.21 20.09
C TYR A 261 6.32 4.45 19.28
N THR A 262 7.32 4.96 18.57
CA THR A 262 7.21 6.11 17.70
C THR A 262 7.58 5.72 16.27
N GLU A 263 6.87 6.27 15.31
CA GLU A 263 7.23 6.24 13.90
C GLU A 263 7.51 7.68 13.43
N LEU A 264 8.54 7.86 12.62
CA LEU A 264 8.94 9.18 12.10
C LEU A 264 9.28 9.08 10.62
N LEU A 265 8.92 10.09 9.86
CA LEU A 265 9.26 10.24 8.46
C LEU A 265 9.62 11.69 8.16
N VAL A 266 10.65 11.89 7.36
CA VAL A 266 10.98 13.19 6.76
C VAL A 266 11.34 13.00 5.30
N GLY A 267 10.93 13.94 4.45
CA GLY A 267 11.22 13.85 3.03
C GLY A 267 11.28 15.21 2.37
N PHE A 268 11.86 15.22 1.20
CA PHE A 268 11.93 16.38 0.31
C PHE A 268 11.94 15.95 -1.15
N ASP A 269 11.50 16.85 -2.02
CA ASP A 269 11.62 16.68 -3.46
C ASP A 269 12.02 17.97 -4.17
N TYR A 270 12.52 17.80 -5.38
CA TYR A 270 12.88 18.93 -6.24
C TYR A 270 12.84 18.54 -7.72
N THR A 271 12.30 19.43 -8.54
CA THR A 271 12.38 19.32 -10.01
C THR A 271 13.38 20.33 -10.54
N PHE A 272 14.45 19.85 -11.16
CA PHE A 272 15.48 20.68 -11.77
C PHE A 272 14.98 21.31 -13.08
N GLU A 273 15.64 22.41 -13.53
CA GLU A 273 15.28 23.10 -14.77
C GLU A 273 15.35 22.23 -16.01
N ASN A 274 16.20 21.20 -16.02
CA ASN A 274 16.30 20.22 -17.11
C ASN A 274 15.22 19.14 -17.07
N GLY A 275 14.27 19.20 -16.14
CA GLY A 275 13.19 18.23 -15.98
C GLY A 275 13.52 17.02 -15.10
N LEU A 276 14.75 16.90 -14.57
CA LEU A 276 15.08 15.84 -13.62
C LEU A 276 14.30 16.06 -12.32
N TYR A 277 13.49 15.09 -11.93
CA TYR A 277 12.82 15.05 -10.64
C TYR A 277 13.60 14.15 -9.67
N CYS A 278 13.79 14.61 -8.45
CA CYS A 278 14.41 13.86 -7.37
C CYS A 278 13.55 13.96 -6.10
N LEU A 279 13.38 12.83 -5.42
CA LEU A 279 12.70 12.72 -4.13
C LEU A 279 13.54 11.86 -3.20
N ALA A 280 13.59 12.22 -1.91
CA ALA A 280 14.19 11.39 -0.88
C ALA A 280 13.37 11.41 0.40
N GLU A 281 13.24 10.25 1.04
CA GLU A 281 12.64 10.06 2.35
C GLU A 281 13.57 9.29 3.27
N PHE A 282 13.53 9.63 4.55
CA PHE A 282 14.05 8.82 5.66
C PHE A 282 12.88 8.40 6.55
N TYR A 283 12.86 7.13 6.94
CA TYR A 283 11.83 6.56 7.79
C TYR A 283 12.43 5.80 8.96
N HIS A 284 11.82 5.96 10.14
CA HIS A 284 12.14 5.25 11.36
C HIS A 284 10.87 4.62 11.97
N ASN A 285 10.96 3.32 12.29
CA ASN A 285 9.89 2.56 12.96
C ASN A 285 10.40 1.97 14.28
N GLY A 286 10.02 2.59 15.39
CA GLY A 286 10.42 2.14 16.72
C GLY A 286 9.81 0.80 17.17
N ASN A 287 8.80 0.28 16.44
CA ASN A 287 8.23 -1.04 16.73
C ASN A 287 9.01 -2.20 16.10
N SER A 288 9.77 -1.93 15.07
CA SER A 288 10.56 -2.96 14.37
C SER A 288 11.88 -3.22 15.08
N PRO A 289 12.46 -4.43 14.99
CA PRO A 289 13.79 -4.72 15.54
C PRO A 289 14.88 -3.82 14.94
N GLU A 290 15.87 -3.46 15.77
CA GLU A 290 17.01 -2.63 15.33
C GLU A 290 17.96 -3.41 14.41
N LYS A 291 18.06 -4.74 14.60
CA LYS A 291 19.03 -5.58 13.90
C LYS A 291 18.37 -6.82 13.34
N PHE A 292 18.91 -7.30 12.23
CA PHE A 292 18.42 -8.47 11.54
C PHE A 292 18.39 -9.74 12.41
N ASN A 293 19.40 -9.96 13.26
CA ASN A 293 19.48 -11.13 14.13
C ASN A 293 18.46 -11.12 15.30
N ALA A 294 17.69 -10.07 15.45
CA ALA A 294 16.57 -10.00 16.40
C ALA A 294 15.22 -10.32 15.72
N LEU A 295 15.22 -10.59 14.41
CA LEU A 295 14.02 -11.00 13.67
C LEU A 295 13.70 -12.47 13.93
N ASP A 296 12.42 -12.78 13.91
CA ASP A 296 11.88 -14.14 13.91
C ASP A 296 10.91 -14.33 12.72
N LEU A 297 10.42 -15.55 12.55
CA LEU A 297 9.47 -15.86 11.48
C LEU A 297 8.16 -15.04 11.60
N ASN A 298 7.72 -14.72 12.81
CA ASN A 298 6.51 -13.91 13.01
C ASN A 298 6.71 -12.47 12.53
N ASN A 299 7.90 -11.88 12.70
CA ASN A 299 8.20 -10.55 12.16
C ASN A 299 8.05 -10.53 10.64
N TYR A 300 8.59 -11.55 9.94
CA TYR A 300 8.43 -11.67 8.50
C TYR A 300 6.98 -11.87 8.07
N LEU A 301 6.24 -12.76 8.72
CA LEU A 301 4.82 -13.00 8.43
C LEU A 301 3.99 -11.72 8.62
N GLN A 302 4.25 -10.95 9.67
CA GLN A 302 3.58 -9.67 9.93
C GLN A 302 3.92 -8.64 8.86
N TYR A 303 5.17 -8.58 8.41
CA TYR A 303 5.59 -7.67 7.34
C TYR A 303 4.94 -8.06 6.00
N LEU A 304 4.98 -9.33 5.61
CA LEU A 304 4.35 -9.82 4.37
C LEU A 304 2.82 -9.65 4.36
N ASN A 305 2.19 -9.73 5.52
CA ASN A 305 0.75 -9.48 5.67
C ASN A 305 0.39 -7.99 5.72
N GLY A 306 1.37 -7.09 5.64
CA GLY A 306 1.14 -5.65 5.75
C GLY A 306 0.71 -5.19 7.15
N GLU A 307 1.02 -5.95 8.19
CA GLU A 307 0.66 -5.64 9.57
C GLU A 307 1.67 -4.68 10.23
N THR A 308 2.85 -4.53 9.65
CA THR A 308 3.88 -3.55 10.02
C THR A 308 4.40 -2.83 8.77
N HIS A 309 4.80 -1.58 8.92
CA HIS A 309 5.27 -0.75 7.81
C HIS A 309 6.69 -1.10 7.33
N SER A 310 7.48 -1.77 8.14
CA SER A 310 8.85 -2.14 7.82
C SER A 310 9.31 -3.35 8.62
N LEU A 311 10.30 -4.07 8.10
CA LEU A 311 10.89 -5.24 8.76
C LEU A 311 11.86 -4.82 9.87
N LEU A 312 12.72 -3.82 9.61
CA LEU A 312 13.66 -3.23 10.56
C LEU A 312 13.36 -1.74 10.81
N GLN A 313 14.20 -1.06 11.60
CA GLN A 313 13.89 0.28 12.09
C GLN A 313 14.10 1.41 11.08
N ASN A 314 15.23 1.42 10.34
CA ASN A 314 15.68 2.62 9.64
C ASN A 314 15.85 2.39 8.15
N TYR A 315 15.19 3.23 7.36
CA TYR A 315 15.17 3.13 5.91
C TYR A 315 15.37 4.47 5.23
N THR A 316 15.88 4.41 4.00
CA THR A 316 15.81 5.52 3.05
C THR A 316 15.12 5.06 1.78
N PHE A 317 14.42 5.98 1.16
CA PHE A 317 13.76 5.83 -0.12
C PHE A 317 14.15 7.00 -1.01
N ILE A 318 14.60 6.72 -2.23
CA ILE A 318 15.03 7.73 -3.18
C ILE A 318 14.43 7.41 -4.54
N ILE A 319 13.79 8.40 -5.15
CA ILE A 319 13.36 8.37 -6.55
C ILE A 319 14.14 9.42 -7.32
N TRP A 320 14.53 9.08 -8.53
CA TRP A 320 14.77 10.07 -9.56
C TRP A 320 14.09 9.63 -10.85
N GLN A 321 13.59 10.62 -11.60
CA GLN A 321 12.90 10.43 -12.86
C GLN A 321 13.29 11.52 -13.84
N TYR A 322 13.50 11.13 -15.09
CA TYR A 322 13.87 12.05 -16.15
C TYR A 322 13.06 11.79 -17.43
N PRO A 323 12.37 12.80 -17.97
CA PRO A 323 11.66 12.68 -19.24
C PRO A 323 12.68 12.71 -20.40
N LEU A 324 12.79 11.62 -21.16
CA LEU A 324 13.59 11.56 -22.38
C LEU A 324 12.87 12.22 -23.55
N SER A 325 11.54 12.14 -23.55
CA SER A 325 10.65 12.77 -24.52
C SER A 325 9.26 12.90 -23.90
N ASP A 326 8.29 13.47 -24.63
CA ASP A 326 6.88 13.54 -24.22
C ASP A 326 6.24 12.15 -24.03
N PHE A 327 6.84 11.11 -24.58
CA PHE A 327 6.30 9.75 -24.55
C PHE A 327 7.15 8.76 -23.74
N VAL A 328 8.38 9.09 -23.40
CA VAL A 328 9.32 8.18 -22.75
C VAL A 328 9.95 8.84 -21.53
N SER A 329 9.85 8.20 -20.39
CA SER A 329 10.60 8.56 -19.19
C SER A 329 11.44 7.40 -18.67
N ILE A 330 12.56 7.73 -18.06
CA ILE A 330 13.39 6.80 -17.31
C ILE A 330 13.45 7.23 -15.86
N GLY A 331 13.60 6.27 -14.98
CA GLY A 331 13.71 6.54 -13.55
C GLY A 331 14.43 5.44 -12.81
N MET A 332 14.61 5.66 -11.53
CA MET A 332 15.12 4.67 -10.61
C MET A 332 14.45 4.88 -9.24
N ILE A 333 14.02 3.79 -8.66
CA ILE A 333 13.49 3.73 -7.30
C ILE A 333 14.47 2.94 -6.46
N ASN A 334 14.94 3.53 -5.37
CA ASN A 334 15.91 2.92 -4.48
C ASN A 334 15.34 2.81 -3.08
N PHE A 335 15.43 1.62 -2.49
CA PHE A 335 15.21 1.39 -1.07
C PHE A 335 16.51 0.96 -0.44
N ALA A 336 16.84 1.51 0.72
CA ALA A 336 17.96 1.04 1.51
C ALA A 336 17.54 0.85 2.96
N ASN A 337 17.76 -0.35 3.46
CA ASN A 337 17.65 -0.67 4.87
C ASN A 337 18.97 -0.30 5.56
N LEU A 338 18.97 0.80 6.30
CA LEU A 338 20.16 1.29 6.99
C LEU A 338 20.50 0.45 8.22
N SER A 339 19.56 -0.31 8.77
CA SER A 339 19.75 -1.14 9.95
C SER A 339 20.58 -2.39 9.65
N ASP A 340 20.45 -2.98 8.45
CA ASP A 340 21.20 -4.17 8.05
C ASP A 340 22.16 -3.92 6.86
N LYS A 341 22.15 -2.71 6.28
CA LYS A 341 23.00 -2.27 5.17
C LYS A 341 22.72 -3.01 3.86
N SER A 342 21.45 -3.32 3.60
CA SER A 342 20.99 -3.87 2.35
C SER A 342 20.23 -2.83 1.52
N ALA A 343 20.10 -3.06 0.23
CA ALA A 343 19.41 -2.13 -0.68
C ALA A 343 18.79 -2.83 -1.88
N ALA A 344 17.72 -2.24 -2.41
CA ALA A 344 17.10 -2.58 -3.68
C ALA A 344 17.18 -1.40 -4.64
N LEU A 345 17.71 -1.62 -5.83
CA LEU A 345 17.80 -0.66 -6.92
C LEU A 345 16.84 -1.08 -8.03
N ASN A 346 15.88 -0.21 -8.37
CA ASN A 346 14.85 -0.53 -9.35
C ASN A 346 14.83 0.50 -10.48
N PRO A 347 15.73 0.39 -11.49
CA PRO A 347 15.62 1.17 -12.70
C PRO A 347 14.34 0.86 -13.45
N GLN A 348 13.71 1.90 -14.00
CA GLN A 348 12.46 1.79 -14.74
C GLN A 348 12.47 2.62 -16.01
N LEU A 349 11.72 2.17 -17.00
CA LEU A 349 11.38 2.89 -18.20
C LEU A 349 9.88 2.85 -18.40
N GLU A 350 9.28 4.01 -18.63
CA GLU A 350 7.87 4.13 -19.00
C GLU A 350 7.77 4.69 -20.41
N TRP A 351 6.93 4.06 -21.21
CA TRP A 351 6.65 4.44 -22.58
C TRP A 351 5.16 4.52 -22.84
N ASN A 352 4.66 5.73 -23.10
CA ASN A 352 3.31 5.97 -23.59
C ASN A 352 3.26 5.66 -25.09
N ALA A 353 3.08 4.38 -25.42
CA ALA A 353 3.18 3.86 -26.77
C ALA A 353 2.07 4.39 -27.69
N PHE A 354 0.86 4.62 -27.12
CA PHE A 354 -0.29 5.20 -27.76
C PHE A 354 -1.04 6.12 -26.77
N GLU A 355 -2.04 6.86 -27.21
CA GLU A 355 -2.79 7.83 -26.42
C GLU A 355 -3.32 7.23 -25.10
N ASP A 356 -3.85 6.00 -25.17
CA ASP A 356 -4.44 5.31 -24.01
C ASP A 356 -3.67 4.04 -23.61
N VAL A 357 -2.40 3.87 -24.07
CA VAL A 357 -1.59 2.68 -23.80
C VAL A 357 -0.22 3.04 -23.26
N SER A 358 0.06 2.59 -22.06
CA SER A 358 1.39 2.67 -21.45
C SER A 358 2.05 1.29 -21.36
N ILE A 359 3.37 1.26 -21.55
CA ILE A 359 4.23 0.10 -21.34
C ILE A 359 5.32 0.48 -20.37
N SER A 360 5.44 -0.27 -19.29
CA SER A 360 6.51 -0.07 -18.29
C SER A 360 7.43 -1.29 -18.22
N PHE A 361 8.72 -0.99 -18.07
CA PHE A 361 9.77 -1.97 -17.80
C PHE A 361 10.37 -1.62 -16.45
N LEU A 362 10.43 -2.57 -15.56
CA LEU A 362 11.06 -2.45 -14.25
C LEU A 362 12.09 -3.57 -14.12
N PHE A 363 13.28 -3.22 -13.66
CA PHE A 363 14.31 -4.18 -13.31
C PHE A 363 14.69 -3.94 -11.85
N GLY A 364 14.72 -4.99 -11.04
CA GLY A 364 15.16 -4.93 -9.66
C GLY A 364 16.51 -5.61 -9.49
N TYR A 365 17.44 -4.92 -8.86
CA TYR A 365 18.73 -5.45 -8.44
C TYR A 365 18.89 -5.28 -6.94
N TYR A 366 19.22 -6.35 -6.25
CA TYR A 366 19.24 -6.42 -4.80
C TYR A 366 20.67 -6.58 -4.29
N MET A 367 21.00 -5.89 -3.20
CA MET A 367 22.33 -5.85 -2.62
C MET A 367 22.24 -6.05 -1.11
N GLY A 368 23.02 -6.98 -0.59
CA GLY A 368 23.10 -7.28 0.85
C GLY A 368 23.88 -8.57 1.09
N ALA A 369 24.17 -8.86 2.34
CA ALA A 369 24.59 -10.18 2.74
C ALA A 369 23.38 -11.14 2.79
N GLU A 370 23.60 -12.45 2.74
CA GLU A 370 22.52 -13.45 2.78
C GLU A 370 21.54 -13.28 3.96
N ASN A 371 22.01 -12.77 5.08
CA ASN A 371 21.22 -12.49 6.29
C ASN A 371 20.80 -11.02 6.39
N THR A 372 20.36 -10.42 5.30
CA THR A 372 19.78 -9.07 5.25
C THR A 372 18.47 -9.07 4.47
N GLU A 373 17.66 -8.04 4.62
CA GLU A 373 16.33 -7.97 4.01
C GLU A 373 16.36 -8.12 2.49
N PHE A 374 17.31 -7.45 1.83
CA PHE A 374 17.43 -7.48 0.38
C PHE A 374 18.50 -8.46 -0.14
N GLY A 375 19.17 -9.21 0.74
CA GLY A 375 20.24 -10.12 0.36
C GLY A 375 19.78 -11.48 -0.17
N LEU A 376 18.49 -11.84 0.00
CA LEU A 376 17.92 -13.10 -0.48
C LEU A 376 17.55 -13.06 -1.96
N GLN A 377 17.26 -11.89 -2.48
CA GLN A 377 16.88 -11.69 -3.86
C GLN A 377 18.12 -11.30 -4.66
N GLU A 378 18.24 -11.78 -5.88
CA GLU A 378 19.32 -11.41 -6.77
C GLU A 378 18.87 -10.32 -7.74
N TRP A 379 17.85 -10.62 -8.53
CA TRP A 379 17.27 -9.70 -9.48
C TRP A 379 15.83 -10.08 -9.81
N ASN A 380 15.07 -9.11 -10.27
CA ASN A 380 13.77 -9.34 -10.89
C ASN A 380 13.62 -8.49 -12.16
N GLY A 381 12.69 -8.87 -13.01
CA GLY A 381 12.32 -8.11 -14.19
C GLY A 381 10.82 -8.15 -14.39
N ARG A 382 10.24 -7.00 -14.70
CA ARG A 382 8.80 -6.84 -14.95
C ARG A 382 8.57 -6.10 -16.26
N ILE A 383 7.61 -6.59 -17.03
CA ILE A 383 7.04 -5.87 -18.17
C ILE A 383 5.54 -5.78 -17.94
N ARG A 384 5.00 -4.56 -18.00
CA ARG A 384 3.58 -4.27 -17.85
C ARG A 384 3.08 -3.46 -19.02
N MET A 385 1.93 -3.83 -19.55
CA MET A 385 1.18 -3.05 -20.51
C MET A 385 -0.19 -2.72 -19.91
N ARG A 386 -0.58 -1.46 -19.94
CA ARG A 386 -1.89 -1.00 -19.48
C ARG A 386 -2.57 -0.21 -20.61
N ALA A 387 -3.82 -0.57 -20.90
CA ALA A 387 -4.67 0.09 -21.90
C ALA A 387 -5.93 0.61 -21.20
N TYR A 388 -6.17 1.92 -21.28
CA TYR A 388 -7.32 2.59 -20.68
C TYR A 388 -8.49 2.69 -21.68
N PHE A 389 -9.73 2.80 -21.17
CA PHE A 389 -10.94 2.98 -21.98
C PHE A 389 -12.05 3.70 -21.23
#